data_0579e0f5fab6383ac93fdfc959f30765
#
_entry.id   0579e0f5fab6383ac93fdfc959f30765
#
_cell.length_a   1.000
_cell.length_b   1.000
_cell.length_c   1.000
_cell.angle_alpha   90.00
_cell.angle_beta   90.00
_cell.angle_gamma   90.00
#
_symmetry.space_group_name_H-M   'P 1'
#
loop_
_entity.id
_entity.type
_entity.pdbx_description
1 polymer ?
#
loop_
_entity_poly.entity_id
_entity_poly.type
_entity_poly.pdbx_seq_one_letter_code
_entity_poly.pdbx_strand_id
1 'polypeptide(L)'
;ARVWSAFNILSNGWFTFDDGNGNMITKDAYAYVDYAMGHNPENRMPLWIKPAKKVTVKNVADVMRDHYEGTPMDMTTDIGAGGNALPYRWRPMDFEYNGKTYTNERAIATQQTGFWFVGQSRGDFPDVIGGLIWFGTDDAATSYLTPIYTNTNRVPECFREGNGNLLTYSNTSSFWINNRITNACYRMYNIMAPYVRERIDAFENEQMVKVRENDNKALDLFKQAMDGAEKKGKKASVAYDVMSDTGSSFSAVKSLLTKYSVDTAQEMFK
;
A
#
# COMPACT_ATOMS: atom_id res chain seq x y z
N ALA A 1 -15.62 -10.53 6.20
CA ALA A 1 -14.34 -11.11 5.73
C ALA A 1 -13.19 -10.11 5.73
N ARG A 2 -13.19 -9.01 4.92
CA ARG A 2 -12.05 -8.10 4.74
C ARG A 2 -11.50 -7.48 6.03
N VAL A 3 -12.37 -6.96 6.90
CA VAL A 3 -11.95 -6.39 8.20
C VAL A 3 -11.37 -7.46 9.11
N TRP A 4 -11.98 -8.65 9.13
CA TRP A 4 -11.48 -9.78 9.91
C TRP A 4 -10.07 -10.19 9.48
N SER A 5 -9.84 -10.32 8.16
CA SER A 5 -8.53 -10.69 7.63
C SER A 5 -7.47 -9.64 7.91
N ALA A 6 -7.78 -8.35 7.69
CA ALA A 6 -6.88 -7.25 8.04
C ALA A 6 -6.50 -7.27 9.52
N PHE A 7 -7.47 -7.46 10.41
CA PHE A 7 -7.23 -7.56 11.84
C PHE A 7 -6.40 -8.80 12.20
N ASN A 8 -6.72 -9.96 11.61
CA ASN A 8 -6.00 -11.21 11.81
C ASN A 8 -4.50 -11.07 11.45
N ILE A 9 -4.20 -10.49 10.28
CA ILE A 9 -2.83 -10.22 9.82
C ILE A 9 -2.09 -9.28 10.78
N LEU A 10 -2.71 -8.15 11.15
CA LEU A 10 -2.08 -7.11 11.97
C LEU A 10 -1.95 -7.49 13.45
N SER A 11 -2.73 -8.45 13.92
CA SER A 11 -2.72 -8.91 15.31
C SER A 11 -2.04 -10.26 15.52
N ASN A 12 -1.53 -10.90 14.46
CA ASN A 12 -1.01 -12.27 14.50
C ASN A 12 -2.01 -13.27 15.09
N GLY A 13 -3.28 -13.17 14.72
CA GLY A 13 -4.32 -14.10 15.13
C GLY A 13 -5.00 -13.80 16.47
N TRP A 14 -4.64 -12.72 17.17
CA TRP A 14 -5.17 -12.42 18.50
C TRP A 14 -5.73 -11.00 18.58
N PHE A 15 -7.06 -10.87 18.64
CA PHE A 15 -7.73 -9.58 18.75
C PHE A 15 -7.68 -9.07 20.18
N THR A 16 -6.93 -8.00 20.42
CA THR A 16 -6.87 -7.27 21.68
C THR A 16 -7.68 -5.98 21.54
N PHE A 17 -8.72 -5.81 22.34
CA PHE A 17 -9.66 -4.68 22.24
C PHE A 17 -10.33 -4.40 23.59
N ASP A 18 -10.99 -3.24 23.71
CA ASP A 18 -11.78 -2.87 24.90
C ASP A 18 -13.11 -3.62 24.91
N ASP A 19 -13.47 -4.22 26.06
CA ASP A 19 -14.71 -4.99 26.24
C ASP A 19 -15.97 -4.12 26.40
N GLY A 20 -15.84 -2.81 26.30
CA GLY A 20 -16.91 -1.83 26.53
C GLY A 20 -17.03 -1.36 27.98
N ASN A 21 -16.27 -1.97 28.92
CA ASN A 21 -16.20 -1.60 30.34
C ASN A 21 -14.84 -0.97 30.72
N GLY A 22 -14.02 -0.70 29.72
CA GLY A 22 -12.68 -0.14 29.91
C GLY A 22 -11.59 -1.18 30.18
N ASN A 23 -11.87 -2.49 30.03
CA ASN A 23 -10.88 -3.54 30.20
C ASN A 23 -10.38 -4.02 28.84
N MET A 24 -9.06 -4.06 28.66
CA MET A 24 -8.47 -4.68 27.48
C MET A 24 -8.52 -6.20 27.59
N ILE A 25 -9.22 -6.84 26.69
CA ILE A 25 -9.31 -8.30 26.58
C ILE A 25 -8.66 -8.80 25.28
N THR A 26 -8.22 -10.04 25.29
CA THR A 26 -7.64 -10.69 24.10
C THR A 26 -8.41 -11.97 23.78
N LYS A 27 -8.81 -12.12 22.52
CA LYS A 27 -9.51 -13.32 22.01
C LYS A 27 -8.83 -13.80 20.74
N ASP A 28 -8.91 -15.10 20.50
CA ASP A 28 -8.52 -15.69 19.23
C ASP A 28 -9.35 -15.08 18.08
N ALA A 29 -8.70 -14.70 16.99
CA ALA A 29 -9.36 -14.18 15.79
C ALA A 29 -10.43 -15.16 15.25
N TYR A 30 -10.14 -16.46 15.34
CA TYR A 30 -11.05 -17.52 14.87
C TYR A 30 -12.34 -17.62 15.68
N ALA A 31 -12.40 -17.05 16.89
CA ALA A 31 -13.68 -16.91 17.60
C ALA A 31 -14.72 -16.07 16.83
N TYR A 32 -14.27 -15.28 15.84
CA TYR A 32 -15.11 -14.42 15.01
C TYR A 32 -15.16 -14.83 13.53
N VAL A 33 -14.58 -15.97 13.17
CA VAL A 33 -14.53 -16.39 11.76
C VAL A 33 -15.92 -16.63 11.18
N ASP A 34 -16.85 -17.23 11.95
CA ASP A 34 -18.22 -17.43 11.52
C ASP A 34 -18.98 -16.11 11.29
N TYR A 35 -18.69 -15.08 12.08
CA TYR A 35 -19.18 -13.73 11.80
C TYR A 35 -18.61 -13.19 10.48
N ALA A 36 -17.32 -13.35 10.26
CA ALA A 36 -16.65 -12.92 9.04
C ALA A 36 -17.19 -13.61 7.78
N MET A 37 -17.56 -14.87 7.89
CA MET A 37 -18.16 -15.70 6.82
C MET A 37 -19.67 -15.48 6.65
N GLY A 38 -20.31 -14.70 7.54
CA GLY A 38 -21.75 -14.47 7.52
C GLY A 38 -22.60 -15.59 8.12
N HIS A 39 -22.00 -16.60 8.75
CA HIS A 39 -22.71 -17.75 9.37
C HIS A 39 -23.33 -17.38 10.71
N ASN A 40 -22.71 -16.47 11.47
CA ASN A 40 -23.20 -16.00 12.76
C ASN A 40 -23.10 -14.46 12.88
N PRO A 41 -24.06 -13.70 12.34
CA PRO A 41 -24.03 -12.24 12.33
C PRO A 41 -24.21 -11.60 13.73
N GLU A 42 -24.64 -12.35 14.74
CA GLU A 42 -24.83 -11.85 16.10
C GLU A 42 -23.52 -11.79 16.89
N ASN A 43 -22.55 -12.66 16.58
CA ASN A 43 -21.22 -12.66 17.22
C ASN A 43 -20.30 -11.59 16.62
N ARG A 44 -20.68 -10.32 16.77
CA ARG A 44 -20.00 -9.19 16.13
C ARG A 44 -18.56 -9.05 16.59
N MET A 45 -17.70 -8.79 15.60
CA MET A 45 -16.31 -8.40 15.83
C MET A 45 -16.21 -7.04 16.51
N PRO A 46 -15.10 -6.78 17.26
CA PRO A 46 -14.79 -5.43 17.71
C PRO A 46 -14.63 -4.47 16.51
N LEU A 47 -14.95 -3.20 16.72
CA LEU A 47 -14.79 -2.14 15.70
C LEU A 47 -13.32 -1.76 15.48
N TRP A 48 -12.46 -2.01 16.46
CA TRP A 48 -11.03 -1.76 16.41
C TRP A 48 -10.29 -2.80 17.26
N ILE A 49 -9.02 -2.98 16.97
CA ILE A 49 -8.10 -3.82 17.74
C ILE A 49 -6.78 -3.09 17.96
N LYS A 50 -6.07 -3.49 18.99
CA LYS A 50 -4.67 -3.11 19.18
C LYS A 50 -3.81 -4.05 18.33
N PRO A 51 -3.02 -3.55 17.36
CA PRO A 51 -2.10 -4.38 16.59
C PRO A 51 -1.05 -5.05 17.51
N ALA A 52 -0.57 -6.23 17.11
CA ALA A 52 0.47 -6.95 17.87
C ALA A 52 1.79 -6.18 17.99
N LYS A 53 2.08 -5.33 17.01
CA LYS A 53 3.28 -4.46 16.94
C LYS A 53 2.96 -3.18 16.18
N LYS A 54 3.88 -2.20 16.21
CA LYS A 54 3.76 -1.02 15.35
C LYS A 54 3.63 -1.43 13.90
N VAL A 55 2.60 -0.89 13.22
CA VAL A 55 2.29 -1.19 11.82
C VAL A 55 3.29 -0.44 10.92
N THR A 56 3.87 -1.15 9.99
CA THR A 56 4.79 -0.61 8.98
C THR A 56 4.10 -0.49 7.62
N VAL A 57 4.71 0.24 6.67
CA VAL A 57 4.25 0.28 5.28
C VAL A 57 4.11 -1.13 4.70
N LYS A 58 5.08 -2.01 4.96
CA LYS A 58 5.04 -3.41 4.51
C LYS A 58 3.81 -4.15 5.06
N ASN A 59 3.47 -3.96 6.33
CA ASN A 59 2.30 -4.62 6.93
C ASN A 59 1.00 -4.14 6.27
N VAL A 60 0.89 -2.84 5.96
CA VAL A 60 -0.28 -2.32 5.23
C VAL A 60 -0.33 -2.86 3.81
N ALA A 61 0.82 -2.90 3.13
CA ALA A 61 0.91 -3.47 1.78
C ALA A 61 0.51 -4.97 1.76
N ASP A 62 0.92 -5.75 2.75
CA ASP A 62 0.54 -7.16 2.87
C ASP A 62 -0.97 -7.32 3.06
N VAL A 63 -1.60 -6.47 3.90
CA VAL A 63 -3.07 -6.43 4.03
C VAL A 63 -3.75 -6.09 2.71
N MET A 64 -3.23 -5.09 1.96
CA MET A 64 -3.82 -4.69 0.68
C MET A 64 -3.69 -5.76 -0.42
N ARG A 65 -2.81 -6.74 -0.24
CA ARG A 65 -2.54 -7.84 -1.16
C ARG A 65 -3.24 -9.15 -0.80
N ASP A 66 -4.04 -9.14 0.26
CA ASP A 66 -4.63 -10.32 0.86
C ASP A 66 -5.83 -10.86 0.07
N HIS A 67 -5.86 -12.18 -0.13
CA HIS A 67 -6.99 -12.95 -0.65
C HIS A 67 -7.47 -14.00 0.36
N TYR A 68 -7.23 -13.74 1.66
CA TYR A 68 -7.58 -14.62 2.78
C TYR A 68 -6.77 -15.91 2.83
N GLU A 69 -5.56 -15.91 2.26
CA GLU A 69 -4.70 -17.08 2.15
C GLU A 69 -4.44 -17.72 3.53
N GLY A 70 -4.52 -19.05 3.58
CA GLY A 70 -4.32 -19.83 4.81
C GLY A 70 -5.45 -19.75 5.82
N THR A 71 -6.62 -19.23 5.44
CA THR A 71 -7.83 -19.16 6.27
C THR A 71 -8.97 -20.00 5.68
N PRO A 72 -10.08 -20.24 6.42
CA PRO A 72 -11.26 -20.89 5.84
C PRO A 72 -11.91 -20.12 4.68
N MET A 73 -11.54 -18.86 4.47
CA MET A 73 -12.04 -18.01 3.38
C MET A 73 -11.08 -17.92 2.20
N ASP A 74 -10.01 -18.71 2.19
CA ASP A 74 -8.94 -18.67 1.18
C ASP A 74 -9.48 -18.76 -0.25
N MET A 75 -9.38 -17.66 -0.99
CA MET A 75 -9.90 -17.54 -2.34
C MET A 75 -9.00 -18.19 -3.40
N THR A 76 -7.82 -18.70 -3.01
CA THR A 76 -6.89 -19.39 -3.91
C THR A 76 -7.05 -20.91 -3.89
N THR A 77 -7.81 -21.44 -2.93
CA THR A 77 -7.95 -22.88 -2.69
C THR A 77 -9.40 -23.38 -2.79
N ASP A 78 -10.38 -22.50 -2.80
CA ASP A 78 -11.78 -22.88 -2.94
C ASP A 78 -12.13 -23.37 -4.36
N ILE A 79 -13.33 -23.90 -4.53
CA ILE A 79 -13.79 -24.42 -5.83
C ILE A 79 -13.78 -23.36 -6.94
N GLY A 80 -13.97 -22.08 -6.59
CA GLY A 80 -13.97 -20.97 -7.54
C GLY A 80 -12.58 -20.62 -8.07
N ALA A 81 -11.53 -21.04 -7.38
CA ALA A 81 -10.14 -20.81 -7.78
C ALA A 81 -9.70 -21.69 -8.97
N GLY A 82 -10.33 -22.86 -9.11
CA GLY A 82 -9.96 -23.83 -10.14
C GLY A 82 -8.51 -24.31 -10.01
N GLY A 83 -8.03 -25.00 -11.04
CA GLY A 83 -6.70 -25.62 -11.04
C GLY A 83 -5.51 -24.64 -11.05
N ASN A 84 -5.75 -23.36 -11.35
CA ASN A 84 -4.73 -22.31 -11.40
C ASN A 84 -4.72 -21.40 -10.17
N ALA A 85 -5.49 -21.73 -9.13
CA ALA A 85 -5.60 -20.99 -7.87
C ALA A 85 -5.98 -19.51 -8.06
N LEU A 86 -6.95 -19.22 -8.94
CA LEU A 86 -7.34 -17.85 -9.28
C LEU A 86 -8.10 -17.19 -8.13
N PRO A 87 -7.62 -16.07 -7.55
CA PRO A 87 -8.23 -15.47 -6.36
C PRO A 87 -9.39 -14.52 -6.67
N TYR A 88 -9.79 -14.35 -7.90
CA TYR A 88 -10.92 -13.49 -8.28
C TYR A 88 -12.20 -14.27 -8.54
N ARG A 89 -13.34 -13.56 -8.51
CA ARG A 89 -14.66 -14.14 -8.78
C ARG A 89 -15.35 -13.43 -9.92
N TRP A 90 -16.10 -14.20 -10.70
CA TRP A 90 -16.92 -13.70 -11.80
C TRP A 90 -18.09 -12.87 -11.29
N ARG A 91 -18.57 -11.97 -12.12
CA ARG A 91 -19.80 -11.22 -11.89
C ARG A 91 -20.97 -11.84 -12.63
N PRO A 92 -22.21 -11.72 -12.11
CA PRO A 92 -22.55 -10.95 -10.89
C PRO A 92 -22.04 -11.63 -9.62
N MET A 93 -21.79 -10.79 -8.60
CA MET A 93 -21.38 -11.30 -7.27
C MET A 93 -22.52 -12.02 -6.54
N ASP A 94 -23.76 -11.62 -6.81
CA ASP A 94 -24.95 -12.21 -6.22
C ASP A 94 -25.62 -13.14 -7.22
N PHE A 95 -26.11 -14.30 -6.74
CA PHE A 95 -26.85 -15.26 -7.55
C PHE A 95 -27.89 -15.98 -6.69
N GLU A 96 -28.94 -16.47 -7.34
CA GLU A 96 -29.99 -17.26 -6.68
C GLU A 96 -29.82 -18.76 -6.96
N TYR A 97 -30.01 -19.56 -5.92
CA TYR A 97 -30.04 -21.01 -6.03
C TYR A 97 -31.03 -21.59 -5.02
N ASN A 98 -31.98 -22.42 -5.49
CA ASN A 98 -33.03 -23.03 -4.67
C ASN A 98 -33.80 -22.03 -3.79
N GLY A 99 -34.14 -20.85 -4.35
CA GLY A 99 -34.90 -19.81 -3.67
C GLY A 99 -34.13 -19.06 -2.58
N LYS A 100 -32.79 -19.18 -2.56
CA LYS A 100 -31.91 -18.44 -1.66
C LYS A 100 -30.92 -17.62 -2.47
N THR A 101 -30.66 -16.41 -2.00
CA THR A 101 -29.64 -15.53 -2.56
C THR A 101 -28.28 -15.85 -1.91
N TYR A 102 -27.28 -16.01 -2.73
CA TYR A 102 -25.88 -16.20 -2.35
C TYR A 102 -25.05 -15.05 -2.87
N THR A 103 -24.03 -14.64 -2.11
CA THR A 103 -23.10 -13.58 -2.48
C THR A 103 -21.67 -14.11 -2.47
N ASN A 104 -20.97 -13.92 -3.58
CA ASN A 104 -19.53 -14.18 -3.62
C ASN A 104 -18.77 -13.11 -2.84
N GLU A 105 -17.96 -13.49 -1.86
CA GLU A 105 -17.13 -12.56 -1.12
C GLU A 105 -16.00 -12.02 -2.03
N ARG A 106 -15.62 -10.76 -1.81
CA ARG A 106 -14.48 -10.14 -2.46
C ARG A 106 -13.29 -10.08 -1.50
N ALA A 107 -12.10 -10.41 -2.00
CA ALA A 107 -10.85 -10.21 -1.29
C ALA A 107 -10.59 -8.72 -0.98
N ILE A 108 -9.56 -8.45 -0.20
CA ILE A 108 -9.01 -7.09 -0.05
C ILE A 108 -8.34 -6.70 -1.37
N ALA A 109 -7.41 -7.53 -1.88
CA ALA A 109 -6.86 -7.36 -3.22
C ALA A 109 -7.90 -7.76 -4.28
N THR A 110 -8.07 -6.94 -5.30
CA THR A 110 -8.96 -7.25 -6.42
C THR A 110 -8.33 -6.85 -7.75
N GLN A 111 -8.57 -7.66 -8.78
CA GLN A 111 -8.11 -7.40 -10.15
C GLN A 111 -8.71 -6.13 -10.79
N GLN A 112 -9.72 -5.52 -10.19
CA GLN A 112 -10.31 -4.26 -10.67
C GLN A 112 -9.60 -3.01 -10.13
N THR A 113 -8.57 -3.18 -9.31
CA THR A 113 -7.81 -2.07 -8.76
C THR A 113 -7.08 -1.33 -9.87
N GLY A 114 -7.30 -0.03 -10.01
CA GLY A 114 -6.58 0.79 -10.98
C GLY A 114 -5.29 1.38 -10.41
N PHE A 115 -5.32 1.72 -9.13
CA PHE A 115 -4.16 2.17 -8.35
C PHE A 115 -4.39 1.93 -6.87
N TRP A 116 -3.32 1.92 -6.10
CA TRP A 116 -3.36 1.80 -4.65
C TRP A 116 -2.18 2.52 -4.02
N PHE A 117 -2.27 2.82 -2.75
CA PHE A 117 -1.18 3.51 -2.06
C PHE A 117 -1.20 3.29 -0.56
N VAL A 118 -0.05 3.53 0.07
CA VAL A 118 0.11 3.65 1.51
C VAL A 118 0.64 5.05 1.82
N GLY A 119 -0.18 5.86 2.51
CA GLY A 119 0.23 7.15 3.02
C GLY A 119 1.05 7.00 4.31
N GLN A 120 2.20 7.64 4.39
CA GLN A 120 3.06 7.64 5.56
C GLN A 120 3.35 9.06 6.02
N SER A 121 2.85 9.43 7.20
CA SER A 121 3.15 10.68 7.89
C SER A 121 4.11 10.40 9.05
N ARG A 122 5.23 11.11 9.09
CA ARG A 122 6.32 10.89 10.05
C ARG A 122 6.55 12.18 10.85
N GLY A 123 5.98 12.25 12.05
CA GLY A 123 6.01 13.43 12.90
C GLY A 123 7.37 13.74 13.54
N ASP A 124 8.34 12.85 13.41
CA ASP A 124 9.74 13.00 13.84
C ASP A 124 10.64 13.65 12.77
N PHE A 125 10.10 13.91 11.60
CA PHE A 125 10.77 14.61 10.50
C PHE A 125 10.20 16.01 10.29
N PRO A 126 10.99 16.96 9.76
CA PRO A 126 10.45 18.22 9.23
C PRO A 126 9.36 17.95 8.17
N ASP A 127 8.30 18.76 8.15
CA ASP A 127 7.14 18.54 7.27
C ASP A 127 7.54 18.41 5.79
N VAL A 128 8.61 19.10 5.36
CA VAL A 128 9.15 19.02 3.99
C VAL A 128 9.64 17.61 3.62
N ILE A 129 10.01 16.80 4.61
CA ILE A 129 10.56 15.45 4.43
C ILE A 129 9.56 14.39 4.95
N GLY A 130 8.74 14.76 5.94
CA GLY A 130 7.93 13.83 6.74
C GLY A 130 6.86 13.06 5.98
N GLY A 131 6.38 13.59 4.84
CA GLY A 131 5.31 12.97 4.07
C GLY A 131 5.82 12.08 2.94
N LEU A 132 5.34 10.84 2.88
CA LEU A 132 5.57 9.89 1.79
C LEU A 132 4.25 9.27 1.34
N ILE A 133 4.13 9.05 0.04
CA ILE A 133 3.13 8.19 -0.57
C ILE A 133 3.87 7.04 -1.23
N TRP A 134 3.61 5.82 -0.76
CA TRP A 134 4.03 4.60 -1.43
C TRP A 134 2.94 4.27 -2.45
N PHE A 135 3.23 4.46 -3.73
CA PHE A 135 2.24 4.45 -4.80
C PHE A 135 2.46 3.28 -5.75
N GLY A 136 1.38 2.60 -6.10
CA GLY A 136 1.35 1.51 -7.07
C GLY A 136 0.17 1.63 -8.02
N THR A 137 0.28 1.03 -9.17
CA THR A 137 -0.76 0.98 -10.20
C THR A 137 -1.17 -0.45 -10.47
N ASP A 138 -2.43 -0.64 -10.85
CA ASP A 138 -3.04 -1.94 -11.11
C ASP A 138 -3.26 -2.77 -9.83
N ASP A 139 -3.44 -4.08 -9.93
CA ASP A 139 -3.74 -4.97 -8.81
C ASP A 139 -2.64 -5.00 -7.75
N ALA A 140 -3.01 -4.79 -6.50
CA ALA A 140 -2.07 -4.74 -5.38
C ALA A 140 -1.27 -6.04 -5.19
N ALA A 141 -1.87 -7.21 -5.50
CA ALA A 141 -1.22 -8.50 -5.30
C ALA A 141 -0.06 -8.75 -6.26
N THR A 142 -0.09 -8.12 -7.43
CA THR A 142 0.88 -8.34 -8.52
C THR A 142 1.61 -7.08 -8.96
N SER A 143 1.43 -5.97 -8.25
CA SER A 143 2.12 -4.70 -8.50
C SER A 143 2.93 -4.25 -7.29
N TYR A 144 3.90 -3.40 -7.54
CA TYR A 144 4.83 -2.87 -6.55
C TYR A 144 4.45 -1.47 -6.09
N LEU A 145 4.96 -1.08 -4.92
CA LEU A 145 4.90 0.27 -4.38
C LEU A 145 6.22 1.01 -4.60
N THR A 146 6.13 2.23 -5.11
CA THR A 146 7.28 3.14 -5.22
C THR A 146 7.11 4.32 -4.26
N PRO A 147 8.14 4.71 -3.50
CA PRO A 147 8.06 5.84 -2.58
C PRO A 147 8.15 7.16 -3.31
N ILE A 148 7.19 8.04 -3.07
CA ILE A 148 7.13 9.40 -3.59
C ILE A 148 6.99 10.37 -2.42
N TYR A 149 7.92 11.29 -2.27
CA TYR A 149 7.81 12.34 -1.26
C TYR A 149 6.68 13.32 -1.64
N THR A 150 5.87 13.72 -0.67
CA THR A 150 4.75 14.63 -0.90
C THR A 150 5.18 16.02 -1.39
N ASN A 151 6.44 16.38 -1.17
CA ASN A 151 7.01 17.63 -1.62
C ASN A 151 7.68 17.56 -3.01
N THR A 152 7.48 16.46 -3.72
CA THR A 152 7.95 16.29 -5.12
C THR A 152 7.22 17.28 -6.04
N ASN A 153 7.96 17.99 -6.87
CA ASN A 153 7.44 19.01 -7.78
C ASN A 153 7.36 18.56 -9.25
N ARG A 154 7.67 17.30 -9.51
CA ARG A 154 7.61 16.69 -10.84
C ARG A 154 7.02 15.29 -10.77
N VAL A 155 5.98 15.04 -11.53
CA VAL A 155 5.39 13.69 -11.65
C VAL A 155 6.36 12.80 -12.42
N PRO A 156 6.68 11.58 -11.94
CA PRO A 156 7.42 10.59 -12.72
C PRO A 156 6.72 10.31 -14.05
N GLU A 157 7.48 10.12 -15.12
CA GLU A 157 6.92 9.91 -16.46
C GLU A 157 5.98 8.72 -16.52
N CYS A 158 6.32 7.65 -15.80
CA CYS A 158 5.52 6.42 -15.74
C CYS A 158 4.13 6.59 -15.12
N PHE A 159 3.90 7.67 -14.37
CA PHE A 159 2.60 8.04 -13.77
C PHE A 159 1.97 9.27 -14.42
N ARG A 160 2.60 9.82 -15.46
CA ARG A 160 2.11 11.05 -16.10
C ARG A 160 0.83 10.79 -16.88
N GLU A 161 -0.13 11.71 -16.74
CA GLU A 161 -1.30 11.76 -17.60
C GLU A 161 -0.88 11.90 -19.08
N GLY A 162 -1.54 11.17 -19.96
CA GLY A 162 -1.24 11.12 -21.39
C GLY A 162 -0.15 10.11 -21.76
N ASN A 163 0.52 9.46 -20.80
CA ASN A 163 1.42 8.35 -21.08
C ASN A 163 0.64 7.03 -21.23
N GLY A 164 0.01 6.84 -22.38
CA GLY A 164 -0.95 5.78 -22.64
C GLY A 164 -2.36 6.13 -22.17
N ASN A 165 -3.33 5.35 -22.59
CA ASN A 165 -4.72 5.41 -22.19
C ASN A 165 -5.39 4.05 -22.40
N LEU A 166 -6.69 3.91 -22.19
CA LEU A 166 -7.41 2.63 -22.35
C LEU A 166 -7.29 2.01 -23.73
N LEU A 167 -7.04 2.79 -24.76
CA LEU A 167 -6.96 2.34 -26.16
C LEU A 167 -5.53 2.39 -26.73
N THR A 168 -4.61 3.04 -26.00
CA THR A 168 -3.24 3.26 -26.48
C THR A 168 -2.24 2.72 -25.45
N TYR A 169 -1.59 1.62 -25.82
CA TYR A 169 -0.52 1.02 -25.03
C TYR A 169 0.71 1.93 -24.95
N SER A 170 1.35 1.97 -23.79
CA SER A 170 2.65 2.58 -23.59
C SER A 170 3.56 1.66 -22.77
N ASN A 171 4.77 1.41 -23.26
CA ASN A 171 5.79 0.61 -22.59
C ASN A 171 6.55 1.38 -21.50
N THR A 172 6.25 2.66 -21.30
CA THR A 172 6.79 3.50 -20.21
C THR A 172 5.74 3.85 -19.17
N SER A 173 4.48 3.43 -19.36
CA SER A 173 3.41 3.60 -18.38
C SER A 173 3.43 2.48 -17.35
N SER A 174 3.50 2.84 -16.08
CA SER A 174 3.45 1.89 -14.95
C SER A 174 2.18 1.03 -14.99
N PHE A 175 1.03 1.64 -15.27
CA PHE A 175 -0.23 0.90 -15.36
C PHE A 175 -0.15 -0.20 -16.43
N TRP A 176 0.29 0.12 -17.65
CA TRP A 176 0.34 -0.85 -18.74
C TRP A 176 1.32 -2.00 -18.50
N ILE A 177 2.47 -1.70 -17.89
CA ILE A 177 3.48 -2.73 -17.54
C ILE A 177 2.91 -3.66 -16.46
N ASN A 178 2.40 -3.09 -15.35
CA ASN A 178 1.81 -3.88 -14.27
C ASN A 178 0.61 -4.70 -14.76
N ASN A 179 -0.27 -4.10 -15.56
CA ASN A 179 -1.45 -4.79 -16.10
C ASN A 179 -1.07 -6.00 -16.98
N ARG A 180 0.00 -5.92 -17.75
CA ARG A 180 0.52 -7.09 -18.50
C ARG A 180 1.02 -8.19 -17.57
N ILE A 181 1.72 -7.83 -16.49
CA ILE A 181 2.20 -8.79 -15.48
C ILE A 181 1.00 -9.41 -14.76
N THR A 182 0.06 -8.61 -14.31
CA THR A 182 -1.18 -9.05 -13.66
C THR A 182 -1.94 -10.04 -14.52
N ASN A 183 -2.19 -9.69 -15.79
CA ASN A 183 -2.89 -10.58 -16.71
C ASN A 183 -2.14 -11.89 -16.99
N ALA A 184 -0.81 -11.87 -16.99
CA ALA A 184 -0.01 -13.10 -17.08
C ALA A 184 -0.16 -13.95 -15.80
N CYS A 185 -0.12 -13.33 -14.63
CA CYS A 185 -0.31 -14.02 -13.35
C CYS A 185 -1.69 -14.70 -13.26
N TYR A 186 -2.74 -14.02 -13.67
CA TYR A 186 -4.10 -14.58 -13.63
C TYR A 186 -4.36 -15.75 -14.60
N ARG A 187 -3.44 -16.06 -15.47
CA ARG A 187 -3.53 -17.29 -16.28
C ARG A 187 -3.06 -18.53 -15.52
N MET A 188 -2.06 -18.37 -14.63
CA MET A 188 -1.46 -19.45 -13.85
C MET A 188 -1.01 -18.89 -12.50
N TYR A 189 -1.96 -18.46 -11.69
CA TYR A 189 -1.70 -17.68 -10.49
C TYR A 189 -0.81 -18.42 -9.49
N ASN A 190 -1.06 -19.71 -9.28
CA ASN A 190 -0.28 -20.58 -8.40
C ASN A 190 1.22 -20.66 -8.77
N ILE A 191 1.58 -20.41 -10.02
CA ILE A 191 2.97 -20.46 -10.52
C ILE A 191 3.55 -19.05 -10.63
N MET A 192 2.80 -18.13 -11.24
CA MET A 192 3.31 -16.80 -11.61
C MET A 192 3.33 -15.83 -10.44
N ALA A 193 2.29 -15.84 -9.61
CA ALA A 193 2.16 -14.86 -8.52
C ALA A 193 3.29 -14.97 -7.47
N PRO A 194 3.69 -16.17 -7.00
CA PRO A 194 4.83 -16.30 -6.09
C PRO A 194 6.13 -15.75 -6.68
N TYR A 195 6.39 -16.00 -7.96
CA TYR A 195 7.58 -15.50 -8.65
C TYR A 195 7.59 -13.97 -8.75
N VAL A 196 6.45 -13.37 -9.12
CA VAL A 196 6.29 -11.91 -9.19
C VAL A 196 6.40 -11.30 -7.79
N ARG A 197 5.80 -11.94 -6.78
CA ARG A 197 5.85 -11.48 -5.40
C ARG A 197 7.27 -11.42 -4.84
N GLU A 198 8.10 -12.41 -5.11
CA GLU A 198 9.51 -12.39 -4.72
C GLU A 198 10.24 -11.14 -5.26
N ARG A 199 9.98 -10.76 -6.51
CA ARG A 199 10.56 -9.56 -7.14
C ARG A 199 10.04 -8.27 -6.52
N ILE A 200 8.74 -8.20 -6.26
CA ILE A 200 8.10 -7.07 -5.58
C ILE A 200 8.71 -6.88 -4.19
N ASP A 201 8.80 -7.95 -3.40
CA ASP A 201 9.34 -7.90 -2.04
C ASP A 201 10.81 -7.49 -2.03
N ALA A 202 11.62 -7.99 -2.96
CA ALA A 202 13.02 -7.59 -3.10
C ALA A 202 13.16 -6.09 -3.38
N PHE A 203 12.40 -5.57 -4.35
CA PHE A 203 12.39 -4.15 -4.69
C PHE A 203 11.93 -3.28 -3.53
N GLU A 204 10.77 -3.60 -2.93
CA GLU A 204 10.21 -2.79 -1.84
C GLU A 204 11.10 -2.77 -0.59
N ASN A 205 11.73 -3.90 -0.25
CA ASN A 205 12.70 -3.97 0.84
C ASN A 205 13.91 -3.08 0.58
N GLU A 206 14.42 -3.09 -0.65
CA GLU A 206 15.52 -2.20 -1.06
C GLU A 206 15.10 -0.73 -0.96
N GLN A 207 13.88 -0.39 -1.43
CA GLN A 207 13.38 0.99 -1.34
C GLN A 207 13.18 1.46 0.10
N MET A 208 12.79 0.59 1.02
CA MET A 208 12.70 0.94 2.43
C MET A 208 14.06 1.33 3.04
N VAL A 209 15.14 0.72 2.58
CA VAL A 209 16.51 1.11 2.97
C VAL A 209 16.90 2.42 2.32
N LYS A 210 16.73 2.53 1.01
CA LYS A 210 17.08 3.72 0.23
C LYS A 210 16.33 4.97 0.70
N VAL A 211 15.06 4.85 1.11
CA VAL A 211 14.30 5.96 1.72
C VAL A 211 15.01 6.50 2.95
N ARG A 212 15.46 5.63 3.87
CA ARG A 212 16.17 6.06 5.09
C ARG A 212 17.48 6.78 4.77
N GLU A 213 18.22 6.28 3.79
CA GLU A 213 19.46 6.93 3.33
C GLU A 213 19.17 8.32 2.74
N ASN A 214 18.10 8.42 1.94
CA ASN A 214 17.69 9.68 1.34
C ASN A 214 17.14 10.65 2.38
N ASP A 215 16.41 10.18 3.39
CA ASP A 215 15.96 10.97 4.54
C ASP A 215 17.14 11.60 5.28
N ASN A 216 18.19 10.85 5.55
CA ASN A 216 19.40 11.37 6.23
C ASN A 216 20.06 12.49 5.40
N LYS A 217 20.21 12.28 4.09
CA LYS A 217 20.74 13.30 3.18
C LYS A 217 19.85 14.56 3.15
N ALA A 218 18.54 14.37 3.13
CA ALA A 218 17.56 15.46 3.14
C ALA A 218 17.61 16.25 4.45
N LEU A 219 17.73 15.55 5.61
CA LEU A 219 17.88 16.18 6.93
C LEU A 219 19.16 17.02 7.03
N ASP A 220 20.26 16.53 6.51
CA ASP A 220 21.53 17.28 6.52
C ASP A 220 21.42 18.55 5.67
N LEU A 221 20.84 18.47 4.49
CA LEU A 221 20.57 19.64 3.65
C LEU A 221 19.58 20.60 4.32
N PHE A 222 18.57 20.09 5.00
CA PHE A 222 17.62 20.90 5.75
C PHE A 222 18.29 21.67 6.90
N LYS A 223 19.13 21.02 7.69
CA LYS A 223 19.90 21.66 8.76
C LYS A 223 20.81 22.77 8.21
N GLN A 224 21.56 22.48 7.14
CA GLN A 224 22.40 23.48 6.47
C GLN A 224 21.61 24.70 5.97
N ALA A 225 20.40 24.46 5.44
CA ALA A 225 19.51 25.52 5.00
C ALA A 225 19.01 26.38 6.16
N MET A 226 18.66 25.75 7.30
CA MET A 226 18.26 26.45 8.54
C MET A 226 19.38 27.32 9.10
N ASP A 227 20.59 26.75 9.27
CA ASP A 227 21.78 27.50 9.76
C ASP A 227 22.10 28.69 8.84
N GLY A 228 21.96 28.51 7.54
CA GLY A 228 22.14 29.57 6.56
C GLY A 228 21.08 30.67 6.64
N ALA A 229 19.85 30.34 7.00
CA ALA A 229 18.76 31.29 7.21
C ALA A 229 18.94 32.11 8.49
N GLU A 230 19.31 31.44 9.59
CA GLU A 230 19.58 32.10 10.87
C GLU A 230 20.74 33.10 10.77
N LYS A 231 21.83 32.72 10.11
CA LYS A 231 22.97 33.64 9.84
C LYS A 231 22.58 34.90 9.03
N LYS A 232 21.46 34.82 8.29
CA LYS A 232 20.88 35.97 7.56
C LYS A 232 19.81 36.71 8.35
N GLY A 233 19.64 36.42 9.64
CA GLY A 233 18.68 37.08 10.53
C GLY A 233 17.20 36.71 10.29
N LYS A 234 16.93 35.64 9.54
CA LYS A 234 15.57 35.15 9.32
C LYS A 234 15.16 34.20 10.44
N LYS A 235 13.99 34.42 11.06
CA LYS A 235 13.43 33.47 12.03
C LYS A 235 13.10 32.13 11.34
N ALA A 236 13.28 31.02 12.04
CA ALA A 236 12.98 29.65 11.54
C ALA A 236 11.55 29.49 10.98
N SER A 237 10.55 30.17 11.59
CA SER A 237 9.16 30.17 11.11
C SER A 237 8.97 30.87 9.76
N VAL A 238 9.78 31.89 9.46
CA VAL A 238 9.75 32.60 8.17
C VAL A 238 10.51 31.82 7.09
N ALA A 239 11.51 31.02 7.48
CA ALA A 239 12.20 30.10 6.59
C ALA A 239 11.28 28.99 6.07
N TYR A 240 10.27 28.61 6.84
CA TYR A 240 9.26 27.61 6.48
C TYR A 240 8.28 28.11 5.41
N ASP A 241 7.80 29.37 5.53
CA ASP A 241 6.92 29.99 4.52
C ASP A 241 7.63 30.26 3.18
N VAL A 242 8.96 30.38 3.20
CA VAL A 242 9.80 30.63 2.00
C VAL A 242 10.03 29.34 1.18
N MET A 243 9.56 28.18 1.64
CA MET A 243 9.66 26.92 0.88
C MET A 243 8.81 26.91 -0.40
N SER A 244 7.86 27.82 -0.52
CA SER A 244 7.11 28.04 -1.76
C SER A 244 7.88 28.84 -2.82
N ASP A 245 8.99 29.50 -2.45
CA ASP A 245 9.75 30.36 -3.33
C ASP A 245 10.97 29.63 -3.93
N THR A 246 11.09 29.61 -5.25
CA THR A 246 12.07 28.87 -6.04
C THR A 246 13.52 29.30 -5.86
N GLY A 247 13.77 30.36 -5.09
CA GLY A 247 15.11 30.93 -4.83
C GLY A 247 15.69 30.62 -3.44
N SER A 248 15.07 29.81 -2.62
CA SER A 248 15.47 29.61 -1.22
C SER A 248 16.52 28.51 -1.03
N SER A 249 17.20 28.54 0.13
CA SER A 249 18.15 27.51 0.57
C SER A 249 17.55 26.11 0.67
N PHE A 250 16.22 26.00 0.66
CA PHE A 250 15.47 24.72 0.67
C PHE A 250 15.29 24.10 -0.72
N SER A 251 15.65 24.81 -1.80
CA SER A 251 15.56 24.27 -3.15
C SER A 251 16.38 22.98 -3.32
N ALA A 252 17.50 22.84 -2.62
CA ALA A 252 18.34 21.66 -2.63
C ALA A 252 17.62 20.45 -2.02
N VAL A 253 16.92 20.63 -0.89
CA VAL A 253 16.11 19.57 -0.27
C VAL A 253 15.03 19.11 -1.24
N LYS A 254 14.24 20.04 -1.78
CA LYS A 254 13.17 19.75 -2.72
C LYS A 254 13.68 19.06 -4.00
N SER A 255 14.82 19.49 -4.50
CA SER A 255 15.46 18.87 -5.68
C SER A 255 15.92 17.44 -5.39
N LEU A 256 16.50 17.17 -4.22
CA LEU A 256 16.89 15.83 -3.79
C LEU A 256 15.66 14.91 -3.70
N LEU A 257 14.60 15.34 -3.00
CA LEU A 257 13.38 14.56 -2.81
C LEU A 257 12.68 14.26 -4.14
N THR A 258 12.61 15.26 -5.03
CA THR A 258 12.04 15.10 -6.37
C THR A 258 12.87 14.14 -7.21
N LYS A 259 14.19 14.31 -7.23
CA LYS A 259 15.08 13.41 -7.98
C LYS A 259 14.94 11.98 -7.53
N TYR A 260 14.98 11.73 -6.22
CA TYR A 260 14.82 10.40 -5.66
C TYR A 260 13.48 9.77 -6.08
N SER A 261 12.36 10.48 -5.90
CA SER A 261 11.02 9.99 -6.24
C SER A 261 10.88 9.63 -7.72
N VAL A 262 11.44 10.47 -8.60
CA VAL A 262 11.38 10.26 -10.06
C VAL A 262 12.27 9.10 -10.50
N ASP A 263 13.50 9.06 -10.01
CA ASP A 263 14.47 8.03 -10.40
C ASP A 263 14.00 6.64 -9.92
N THR A 264 13.51 6.54 -8.67
CA THR A 264 13.00 5.29 -8.11
C THR A 264 11.78 4.78 -8.86
N ALA A 265 10.83 5.66 -9.20
CA ALA A 265 9.66 5.25 -9.98
C ALA A 265 10.01 4.70 -11.36
N GLN A 266 11.13 5.16 -11.95
CA GLN A 266 11.62 4.70 -13.25
C GLN A 266 12.53 3.46 -13.16
N GLU A 267 13.06 3.16 -11.98
CA GLU A 267 14.00 2.03 -11.78
C GLU A 267 13.37 0.67 -12.09
N MET A 268 12.07 0.53 -11.86
CA MET A 268 11.31 -0.70 -12.15
C MET A 268 11.20 -1.05 -13.64
N PHE A 269 11.50 -0.12 -14.54
CA PHE A 269 11.45 -0.36 -15.99
C PHE A 269 12.80 -0.81 -16.58
N LYS A 270 13.80 -0.99 -15.72
CA LYS A 270 15.13 -1.50 -16.08
C LYS A 270 15.25 -2.99 -15.77
#